data_8ead11b4ec190d0c819ff9a8302ec816
#
_entry.id   8ead11b4ec190d0c819ff9a8302ec816
#
_cell.length_a   1.000
_cell.length_b   1.000
_cell.length_c   1.000
_cell.angle_alpha   90.00
_cell.angle_beta   90.00
_cell.angle_gamma   90.00
#
_symmetry.space_group_name_H-M   'P 1'
#
loop_
_entity.id
_entity.type
_entity.pdbx_description
1 polymer ?
#
loop_
_entity_poly.entity_id
_entity_poly.type
_entity_poly.pdbx_seq_one_letter_code
_entity_poly.pdbx_strand_id
1 'polypeptide(L)'
;MAIAAIFIAVYHLWIPVFPAGGLPGQVERFIITIGYIGVDLFFFLSAYTLTFSDVSSRRNFILRHFGKVYPMFLLFCAAALAMGKLSLPRFFAAAFFLDFFQNGGGSFLWFVPAVMLMYLAFPYCRAILSKFSPVRRLAISLAVWAALTFAVEYGLRGAADVSIFLCRIPAMLAGVFFAEYESVWPVRQR
;
A
#
# COMPACT_ATOMS: atom_id res chain seq x y z
N MET A 1 -10.08 2.75 -8.36
CA MET A 1 -10.19 2.02 -7.08
C MET A 1 -10.97 0.71 -7.21
N ALA A 2 -12.19 0.68 -7.82
CA ALA A 2 -12.98 -0.57 -7.95
C ALA A 2 -12.22 -1.72 -8.66
N ILE A 3 -11.56 -1.43 -9.78
CA ILE A 3 -10.77 -2.44 -10.51
C ILE A 3 -9.67 -3.05 -9.63
N ALA A 4 -8.92 -2.22 -8.89
CA ALA A 4 -7.90 -2.70 -7.97
C ALA A 4 -8.48 -3.61 -6.88
N ALA A 5 -9.64 -3.25 -6.32
CA ALA A 5 -10.34 -4.07 -5.33
C ALA A 5 -10.80 -5.43 -5.91
N ILE A 6 -11.26 -5.46 -7.17
CA ILE A 6 -11.62 -6.71 -7.86
C ILE A 6 -10.39 -7.62 -8.01
N PHE A 7 -9.24 -7.09 -8.46
CA PHE A 7 -8.00 -7.87 -8.55
C PHE A 7 -7.58 -8.45 -7.19
N ILE A 8 -7.64 -7.64 -6.13
CA ILE A 8 -7.32 -8.08 -4.76
C ILE A 8 -8.29 -9.17 -4.30
N ALA A 9 -9.61 -8.99 -4.56
CA ALA A 9 -10.62 -9.96 -4.20
C ALA A 9 -10.42 -11.30 -4.96
N VAL A 10 -10.14 -11.24 -6.26
CA VAL A 10 -9.83 -12.43 -7.06
C VAL A 10 -8.61 -13.16 -6.49
N TYR A 11 -7.56 -12.44 -6.15
CA TYR A 11 -6.35 -13.04 -5.59
C TYR A 11 -6.59 -13.77 -4.25
N HIS A 12 -7.42 -13.21 -3.38
CA HIS A 12 -7.62 -13.74 -2.02
C HIS A 12 -8.80 -14.70 -1.87
N LEU A 13 -9.83 -14.58 -2.70
CA LEU A 13 -11.08 -15.32 -2.56
C LEU A 13 -11.26 -16.40 -3.64
N TRP A 14 -10.33 -16.49 -4.58
CA TRP A 14 -10.47 -17.42 -5.68
C TRP A 14 -10.33 -18.87 -5.24
N ILE A 15 -11.33 -19.67 -5.60
CA ILE A 15 -11.28 -21.13 -5.48
C ILE A 15 -11.07 -21.69 -6.88
N PRO A 16 -9.96 -22.43 -7.15
CA PRO A 16 -9.72 -23.00 -8.46
C PRO A 16 -10.88 -23.88 -8.93
N VAL A 17 -11.42 -23.57 -10.10
CA VAL A 17 -12.59 -24.27 -10.68
C VAL A 17 -12.16 -25.27 -11.74
N PHE A 18 -11.07 -24.97 -12.47
CA PHE A 18 -10.61 -25.81 -13.57
C PHE A 18 -9.44 -26.72 -13.18
N PRO A 19 -9.37 -27.95 -13.75
CA PRO A 19 -8.22 -28.83 -13.55
C PRO A 19 -6.91 -28.18 -13.98
N ALA A 20 -5.87 -28.36 -13.20
CA ALA A 20 -4.58 -27.69 -13.38
C ALA A 20 -3.87 -27.98 -14.73
N GLY A 21 -4.17 -29.08 -15.38
CA GLY A 21 -3.48 -29.57 -16.60
C GLY A 21 -4.02 -29.05 -17.93
N GLY A 22 -5.14 -28.34 -17.96
CA GLY A 22 -5.77 -27.83 -19.18
C GLY A 22 -5.51 -26.35 -19.44
N LEU A 23 -5.78 -25.88 -20.68
CA LEU A 23 -5.70 -24.46 -21.03
C LEU A 23 -6.56 -23.58 -20.12
N PRO A 24 -7.82 -23.93 -19.77
CA PRO A 24 -8.62 -23.14 -18.83
C PRO A 24 -7.96 -23.01 -17.46
N GLY A 25 -7.37 -24.07 -16.91
CA GLY A 25 -6.69 -24.02 -15.62
C GLY A 25 -5.36 -23.23 -15.65
N GLN A 26 -4.70 -23.14 -16.82
CA GLN A 26 -3.52 -22.27 -17.00
C GLN A 26 -3.94 -20.80 -17.04
N VAL A 27 -5.00 -20.46 -17.76
CA VAL A 27 -5.56 -19.09 -17.82
C VAL A 27 -6.05 -18.67 -16.42
N GLU A 28 -6.75 -19.54 -15.71
CA GLU A 28 -7.21 -19.31 -14.35
C GLU A 28 -6.05 -19.00 -13.42
N ARG A 29 -4.99 -19.80 -13.41
CA ARG A 29 -3.78 -19.55 -12.62
C ARG A 29 -3.10 -18.24 -12.98
N PHE A 30 -3.03 -17.90 -14.28
CA PHE A 30 -2.50 -16.62 -14.72
C PHE A 30 -3.31 -15.45 -14.14
N ILE A 31 -4.65 -15.51 -14.22
CA ILE A 31 -5.54 -14.47 -13.67
C ILE A 31 -5.36 -14.35 -12.15
N ILE A 32 -5.29 -15.45 -11.42
CA ILE A 32 -5.03 -15.44 -9.97
C ILE A 32 -3.66 -14.79 -9.70
N THR A 33 -2.62 -15.22 -10.42
CA THR A 33 -1.26 -14.72 -10.22
C THR A 33 -1.15 -13.23 -10.46
N ILE A 34 -1.80 -12.68 -11.49
CA ILE A 34 -1.77 -11.23 -11.73
C ILE A 34 -2.64 -10.43 -10.74
N GLY A 35 -3.48 -11.10 -9.95
CA GLY A 35 -4.36 -10.44 -8.98
C GLY A 35 -3.60 -9.60 -7.95
N TYR A 36 -2.35 -9.97 -7.61
CA TYR A 36 -1.50 -9.17 -6.71
C TYR A 36 -1.18 -7.77 -7.28
N ILE A 37 -1.20 -7.59 -8.61
CA ILE A 37 -1.03 -6.29 -9.27
C ILE A 37 -2.10 -5.29 -8.80
N GLY A 38 -3.27 -5.79 -8.38
CA GLY A 38 -4.31 -4.97 -7.78
C GLY A 38 -3.83 -4.16 -6.58
N VAL A 39 -2.90 -4.69 -5.81
CA VAL A 39 -2.29 -3.99 -4.67
C VAL A 39 -1.41 -2.83 -5.15
N ASP A 40 -0.58 -3.06 -6.17
CA ASP A 40 0.27 -2.01 -6.75
C ASP A 40 -0.58 -0.90 -7.39
N LEU A 41 -1.63 -1.30 -8.12
CA LEU A 41 -2.59 -0.37 -8.71
C LEU A 41 -3.33 0.44 -7.63
N PHE A 42 -3.66 -0.18 -6.49
CA PHE A 42 -4.27 0.50 -5.37
C PHE A 42 -3.33 1.56 -4.77
N PHE A 43 -2.07 1.20 -4.52
CA PHE A 43 -1.07 2.14 -3.99
C PHE A 43 -0.78 3.27 -4.98
N PHE A 44 -0.63 2.97 -6.27
CA PHE A 44 -0.48 3.96 -7.33
C PHE A 44 -1.64 4.96 -7.33
N LEU A 45 -2.89 4.48 -7.44
CA LEU A 45 -4.09 5.32 -7.49
C LEU A 45 -4.32 6.09 -6.18
N SER A 46 -3.98 5.48 -5.04
CA SER A 46 -4.06 6.16 -3.74
C SER A 46 -3.08 7.32 -3.66
N ALA A 47 -1.83 7.11 -4.02
CA ALA A 47 -0.81 8.16 -4.03
C ALA A 47 -1.11 9.25 -5.08
N TYR A 48 -1.60 8.87 -6.26
CA TYR A 48 -2.08 9.79 -7.28
C TYR A 48 -3.18 10.72 -6.73
N THR A 49 -4.23 10.16 -6.13
CA THR A 49 -5.35 10.96 -5.58
C THR A 49 -4.95 11.78 -4.36
N LEU A 50 -4.02 11.29 -3.52
CA LEU A 50 -3.49 12.05 -2.39
C LEU A 50 -2.75 13.30 -2.81
N THR A 51 -2.15 13.31 -4.02
CA THR A 51 -1.44 14.49 -4.54
C THR A 51 -2.37 15.68 -4.72
N PHE A 52 -3.66 15.46 -4.99
CA PHE A 52 -4.68 16.52 -5.10
C PHE A 52 -5.37 16.83 -3.76
N SER A 53 -5.02 16.13 -2.69
CA SER A 53 -5.64 16.35 -1.38
C SER A 53 -5.07 17.59 -0.70
N ASP A 54 -5.93 18.27 0.08
CA ASP A 54 -5.50 19.36 0.94
C ASP A 54 -4.64 18.83 2.10
N VAL A 55 -3.38 19.27 2.15
CA VAL A 55 -2.39 18.94 3.19
C VAL A 55 -1.98 20.17 4.02
N SER A 56 -2.73 21.28 3.93
CA SER A 56 -2.46 22.52 4.69
C SER A 56 -2.35 22.27 6.19
N SER A 57 -3.23 21.40 6.73
CA SER A 57 -3.15 20.88 8.08
C SER A 57 -2.80 19.40 8.07
N ARG A 58 -1.54 19.06 8.38
CA ARG A 58 -1.05 17.67 8.46
C ARG A 58 -1.87 16.82 9.41
N ARG A 59 -2.20 17.36 10.60
CA ARG A 59 -3.02 16.68 11.59
C ARG A 59 -4.40 16.34 11.04
N ASN A 60 -5.09 17.30 10.43
CA ASN A 60 -6.42 17.07 9.87
C ASN A 60 -6.39 16.11 8.69
N PHE A 61 -5.33 16.18 7.85
CA PHE A 61 -5.11 15.23 6.78
C PHE A 61 -5.01 13.80 7.33
N ILE A 62 -4.12 13.57 8.29
CA ILE A 62 -3.89 12.26 8.90
C ILE A 62 -5.18 11.75 9.57
N LEU A 63 -5.79 12.54 10.45
CA LEU A 63 -7.00 12.13 11.16
C LEU A 63 -8.15 11.77 10.21
N ARG A 64 -8.34 12.53 9.12
CA ARG A 64 -9.38 12.27 8.12
C ARG A 64 -9.17 10.96 7.39
N HIS A 65 -7.92 10.62 7.04
CA HIS A 65 -7.60 9.39 6.33
C HIS A 65 -7.59 8.16 7.28
N PHE A 66 -7.03 8.32 8.48
CA PHE A 66 -7.10 7.30 9.52
C PHE A 66 -8.54 6.98 9.93
N GLY A 67 -9.36 8.00 10.17
CA GLY A 67 -10.74 7.83 10.57
C GLY A 67 -11.61 7.07 9.56
N LYS A 68 -11.21 7.02 8.29
CA LYS A 68 -11.93 6.26 7.25
C LYS A 68 -11.55 4.77 7.23
N VAL A 69 -10.32 4.44 7.54
CA VAL A 69 -9.77 3.09 7.32
C VAL A 69 -9.62 2.33 8.65
N TYR A 70 -9.10 2.98 9.68
CA TYR A 70 -8.75 2.35 10.93
C TYR A 70 -9.93 1.72 11.69
N PRO A 71 -11.13 2.35 11.78
CA PRO A 71 -12.26 1.72 12.46
C PRO A 71 -12.70 0.42 11.81
N MET A 72 -12.72 0.36 10.47
CA MET A 72 -13.05 -0.86 9.73
C MET A 72 -12.00 -1.95 9.91
N PHE A 73 -10.73 -1.57 9.99
CA PHE A 73 -9.65 -2.49 10.30
C PHE A 73 -9.78 -3.09 11.70
N LEU A 74 -10.08 -2.28 12.72
CA LEU A 74 -10.32 -2.77 14.07
C LEU A 74 -11.54 -3.70 14.14
N LEU A 75 -12.63 -3.36 13.46
CA LEU A 75 -13.81 -4.22 13.37
C LEU A 75 -13.48 -5.58 12.76
N PHE A 76 -12.68 -5.58 11.70
CA PHE A 76 -12.22 -6.79 11.05
C PHE A 76 -11.33 -7.63 12.00
N CYS A 77 -10.37 -7.02 12.69
CA CYS A 77 -9.55 -7.70 13.70
C CYS A 77 -10.39 -8.28 14.84
N ALA A 78 -11.41 -7.54 15.31
CA ALA A 78 -12.33 -8.01 16.35
C ALA A 78 -13.18 -9.20 15.86
N ALA A 79 -13.66 -9.18 14.62
CA ALA A 79 -14.35 -10.31 14.02
C ALA A 79 -13.45 -11.55 13.91
N ALA A 80 -12.19 -11.37 13.48
CA ALA A 80 -11.21 -12.45 13.40
C ALA A 80 -10.89 -13.05 14.78
N LEU A 81 -10.81 -12.20 15.82
CA LEU A 81 -10.67 -12.64 17.21
C LEU A 81 -11.90 -13.46 17.66
N ALA A 82 -13.11 -12.96 17.42
CA ALA A 82 -14.36 -13.64 17.77
C ALA A 82 -14.51 -15.00 17.07
N MET A 83 -14.02 -15.13 15.84
CA MET A 83 -13.99 -16.38 15.08
C MET A 83 -12.83 -17.32 15.48
N GLY A 84 -12.00 -16.97 16.46
CA GLY A 84 -10.84 -17.76 16.87
C GLY A 84 -9.69 -17.81 15.84
N LYS A 85 -9.73 -16.93 14.82
CA LYS A 85 -8.68 -16.83 13.80
C LYS A 85 -7.50 -15.97 14.24
N LEU A 86 -7.70 -15.17 15.29
CA LEU A 86 -6.69 -14.29 15.88
C LEU A 86 -6.68 -14.52 17.39
N SER A 87 -5.51 -14.64 18.00
CA SER A 87 -5.39 -14.67 19.46
C SER A 87 -5.46 -13.25 20.04
N LEU A 88 -5.82 -13.12 21.31
CA LEU A 88 -5.92 -11.82 21.98
C LEU A 88 -4.60 -11.00 21.93
N PRO A 89 -3.40 -11.59 22.19
CA PRO A 89 -2.15 -10.87 22.03
C PRO A 89 -1.91 -10.38 20.60
N ARG A 90 -2.22 -11.22 19.58
CA ARG A 90 -2.10 -10.83 18.17
C ARG A 90 -3.11 -9.76 17.77
N PHE A 91 -4.31 -9.75 18.36
CA PHE A 91 -5.27 -8.68 18.15
C PHE A 91 -4.68 -7.32 18.57
N PHE A 92 -4.09 -7.23 19.77
CA PHE A 92 -3.44 -5.99 20.21
C PHE A 92 -2.21 -5.66 19.36
N ALA A 93 -1.39 -6.64 19.03
CA ALA A 93 -0.25 -6.43 18.13
C ALA A 93 -0.69 -5.87 16.78
N ALA A 94 -1.76 -6.38 16.18
CA ALA A 94 -2.33 -5.87 14.94
C ALA A 94 -2.92 -4.46 15.11
N ALA A 95 -3.71 -4.23 16.18
CA ALA A 95 -4.32 -2.93 16.45
C ALA A 95 -3.28 -1.81 16.57
N PHE A 96 -2.11 -2.09 17.15
CA PHE A 96 -1.00 -1.14 17.26
C PHE A 96 0.04 -1.26 16.13
N PHE A 97 -0.27 -2.01 15.07
CA PHE A 97 0.60 -2.25 13.90
C PHE A 97 1.91 -3.01 14.20
N LEU A 98 2.08 -3.54 15.41
CA LEU A 98 3.28 -4.30 15.80
C LEU A 98 3.41 -5.59 14.98
N ASP A 99 2.29 -6.28 14.71
CA ASP A 99 2.24 -7.48 13.89
C ASP A 99 2.78 -7.23 12.46
N PHE A 100 2.54 -6.01 11.92
CA PHE A 100 3.08 -5.60 10.62
C PHE A 100 4.62 -5.53 10.62
N PHE A 101 5.22 -4.95 11.65
CA PHE A 101 6.67 -4.84 11.73
C PHE A 101 7.36 -6.16 12.06
N GLN A 102 6.66 -7.06 12.76
CA GLN A 102 7.20 -8.37 13.15
C GLN A 102 7.07 -9.42 12.06
N ASN A 103 5.95 -9.45 11.35
CA ASN A 103 5.60 -10.52 10.41
C ASN A 103 5.46 -10.04 8.96
N GLY A 104 5.45 -8.73 8.72
CA GLY A 104 5.41 -8.13 7.38
C GLY A 104 4.37 -8.76 6.47
N GLY A 105 4.83 -9.25 5.33
CA GLY A 105 4.01 -9.93 4.34
C GLY A 105 3.48 -11.30 4.76
N GLY A 106 4.01 -11.89 5.84
CA GLY A 106 3.48 -13.11 6.44
C GLY A 106 2.20 -12.88 7.23
N SER A 107 1.90 -11.63 7.59
CA SER A 107 0.62 -11.25 8.19
C SER A 107 -0.38 -10.91 7.11
N PHE A 108 -1.50 -11.56 7.08
CA PHE A 108 -2.61 -11.23 6.19
C PHE A 108 -3.19 -9.80 6.44
N LEU A 109 -2.84 -9.18 7.56
CA LEU A 109 -3.26 -7.83 7.97
C LEU A 109 -2.31 -6.73 7.48
N TRP A 110 -1.24 -7.04 6.76
CA TRP A 110 -0.16 -6.10 6.39
C TRP A 110 -0.62 -4.88 5.58
N PHE A 111 -1.65 -5.05 4.76
CA PHE A 111 -2.09 -4.03 3.78
C PHE A 111 -2.55 -2.73 4.44
N VAL A 112 -3.36 -2.83 5.50
CA VAL A 112 -3.91 -1.63 6.17
C VAL A 112 -2.83 -0.82 6.89
N PRO A 113 -1.94 -1.41 7.72
CA PRO A 113 -0.79 -0.70 8.26
C PRO A 113 0.08 -0.04 7.19
N ALA A 114 0.33 -0.71 6.06
CA ALA A 114 1.08 -0.15 4.95
C ALA A 114 0.42 1.11 4.36
N VAL A 115 -0.89 1.08 4.15
CA VAL A 115 -1.67 2.26 3.72
C VAL A 115 -1.64 3.38 4.76
N MET A 116 -1.71 3.03 6.04
CA MET A 116 -1.62 4.00 7.14
C MET A 116 -0.26 4.69 7.20
N LEU A 117 0.84 3.94 7.00
CA LEU A 117 2.18 4.49 6.90
C LEU A 117 2.30 5.46 5.71
N MET A 118 1.69 5.12 4.56
CA MET A 118 1.61 6.03 3.43
C MET A 118 0.91 7.34 3.81
N TYR A 119 -0.25 7.28 4.47
CA TYR A 119 -0.98 8.48 4.89
C TYR A 119 -0.20 9.31 5.91
N LEU A 120 0.56 8.66 6.79
CA LEU A 120 1.39 9.34 7.76
C LEU A 120 2.58 10.03 7.08
N ALA A 121 3.28 9.35 6.19
CA ALA A 121 4.49 9.86 5.54
C ALA A 121 4.20 10.95 4.48
N PHE A 122 3.10 10.82 3.73
CA PHE A 122 2.78 11.64 2.57
C PHE A 122 2.86 13.16 2.82
N PRO A 123 2.19 13.76 3.85
CA PRO A 123 2.21 15.20 4.04
C PRO A 123 3.60 15.75 4.41
N TYR A 124 4.44 14.94 5.06
CA TYR A 124 5.81 15.32 5.39
C TYR A 124 6.72 15.23 4.17
N CYS A 125 6.66 14.14 3.42
CA CYS A 125 7.42 13.99 2.18
C CYS A 125 7.07 15.10 1.19
N ARG A 126 5.77 15.41 1.02
CA ARG A 126 5.32 16.52 0.17
C ARG A 126 5.89 17.87 0.62
N ALA A 127 5.86 18.16 1.91
CA ALA A 127 6.39 19.42 2.43
C ALA A 127 7.91 19.59 2.21
N ILE A 128 8.68 18.50 2.41
CA ILE A 128 10.14 18.50 2.23
C ILE A 128 10.48 18.61 0.73
N LEU A 129 9.79 17.85 -0.11
CA LEU A 129 10.11 17.71 -1.52
C LEU A 129 9.50 18.83 -2.39
N SER A 130 8.55 19.62 -1.88
CA SER A 130 7.88 20.69 -2.64
C SER A 130 8.81 21.73 -3.26
N LYS A 131 10.02 21.88 -2.73
CA LYS A 131 11.05 22.81 -3.19
C LYS A 131 11.73 22.37 -4.51
N PHE A 132 11.56 21.12 -4.91
CA PHE A 132 12.23 20.54 -6.08
C PHE A 132 11.27 20.39 -7.25
N SER A 133 11.80 20.32 -8.48
CA SER A 133 11.00 19.98 -9.66
C SER A 133 10.49 18.52 -9.59
N PRO A 134 9.41 18.14 -10.29
CA PRO A 134 8.84 16.79 -10.25
C PRO A 134 9.87 15.69 -10.54
N VAL A 135 10.73 15.88 -11.53
CA VAL A 135 11.80 14.92 -11.87
C VAL A 135 12.81 14.77 -10.73
N ARG A 136 13.24 15.88 -10.12
CA ARG A 136 14.17 15.83 -8.97
C ARG A 136 13.52 15.17 -7.75
N ARG A 137 12.23 15.43 -7.50
CA ARG A 137 11.47 14.76 -6.43
C ARG A 137 11.47 13.26 -6.62
N LEU A 138 11.16 12.80 -7.83
CA LEU A 138 11.18 11.38 -8.15
C LEU A 138 12.58 10.78 -7.94
N ALA A 139 13.63 11.42 -8.46
CA ALA A 139 15.01 10.95 -8.32
C ALA A 139 15.45 10.85 -6.84
N ILE A 140 15.17 11.90 -6.04
CA ILE A 140 15.48 11.90 -4.60
C ILE A 140 14.69 10.80 -3.89
N SER A 141 13.40 10.65 -4.19
CA SER A 141 12.54 9.65 -3.55
C SER A 141 12.99 8.22 -3.89
N LEU A 142 13.39 7.96 -5.15
CA LEU A 142 13.93 6.66 -5.55
C LEU A 142 15.29 6.38 -4.88
N ALA A 143 16.16 7.38 -4.75
CA ALA A 143 17.45 7.22 -4.05
C ALA A 143 17.23 6.90 -2.56
N VAL A 144 16.32 7.63 -1.89
CA VAL A 144 15.96 7.38 -0.49
C VAL A 144 15.33 5.99 -0.33
N TRP A 145 14.41 5.61 -1.23
CA TRP A 145 13.81 4.27 -1.25
C TRP A 145 14.87 3.17 -1.39
N ALA A 146 15.79 3.30 -2.34
CA ALA A 146 16.86 2.32 -2.54
C ALA A 146 17.76 2.20 -1.30
N ALA A 147 18.14 3.34 -0.69
CA ALA A 147 18.93 3.37 0.53
C ALA A 147 18.20 2.71 1.72
N LEU A 148 16.90 3.00 1.89
CA LEU A 148 16.09 2.37 2.93
C LEU A 148 15.91 0.88 2.71
N THR A 149 15.65 0.45 1.47
CA THR A 149 15.56 -0.97 1.12
C THR A 149 16.87 -1.69 1.43
N PHE A 150 18.00 -1.11 1.01
CA PHE A 150 19.31 -1.67 1.33
C PHE A 150 19.55 -1.75 2.85
N ALA A 151 19.25 -0.69 3.59
CA ALA A 151 19.42 -0.65 5.04
C ALA A 151 18.57 -1.70 5.77
N VAL A 152 17.33 -1.91 5.33
CA VAL A 152 16.43 -2.93 5.91
C VAL A 152 16.91 -4.34 5.57
N GLU A 153 17.21 -4.61 4.30
CA GLU A 153 17.61 -5.94 3.84
C GLU A 153 18.95 -6.40 4.43
N TYR A 154 19.89 -5.49 4.63
CA TYR A 154 21.24 -5.84 5.11
C TYR A 154 21.50 -5.45 6.57
N GLY A 155 20.85 -4.39 7.07
CA GLY A 155 21.12 -3.89 8.42
C GLY A 155 20.13 -4.40 9.48
N LEU A 156 18.87 -4.64 9.12
CA LEU A 156 17.80 -5.03 10.04
C LEU A 156 17.30 -6.46 9.82
N ARG A 157 18.09 -7.32 9.18
CA ARG A 157 17.72 -8.71 8.93
C ARG A 157 17.25 -9.40 10.21
N GLY A 158 15.99 -9.87 10.21
CA GLY A 158 15.38 -10.58 11.34
C GLY A 158 14.82 -9.70 12.45
N ALA A 159 15.02 -8.37 12.42
CA ALA A 159 14.48 -7.45 13.40
C ALA A 159 13.09 -6.89 12.99
N ALA A 160 12.89 -6.66 11.69
CA ALA A 160 11.61 -6.21 11.13
C ALA A 160 11.47 -6.71 9.69
N ASP A 161 10.27 -7.16 9.33
CA ASP A 161 9.95 -7.54 7.95
C ASP A 161 8.97 -6.51 7.38
N VAL A 162 9.51 -5.49 6.72
CA VAL A 162 8.74 -4.47 5.99
C VAL A 162 8.99 -4.52 4.49
N SER A 163 9.65 -5.56 4.00
CA SER A 163 10.04 -5.73 2.59
C SER A 163 8.85 -5.64 1.65
N ILE A 164 7.70 -6.23 2.02
CA ILE A 164 6.48 -6.16 1.22
C ILE A 164 5.99 -4.72 1.02
N PHE A 165 6.11 -3.86 2.03
CA PHE A 165 5.76 -2.44 1.92
C PHE A 165 6.79 -1.68 1.06
N LEU A 166 8.08 -1.93 1.28
CA LEU A 166 9.16 -1.28 0.51
C LEU A 166 9.03 -1.58 -0.98
N CYS A 167 8.66 -2.81 -1.37
CA CYS A 167 8.40 -3.17 -2.76
C CYS A 167 7.22 -2.40 -3.39
N ARG A 168 6.31 -1.80 -2.61
CA ARG A 168 5.16 -1.02 -3.12
C ARG A 168 5.46 0.47 -3.24
N ILE A 169 6.52 0.96 -2.62
CA ILE A 169 6.90 2.39 -2.69
C ILE A 169 7.11 2.86 -4.13
N PRO A 170 7.76 2.13 -5.05
CA PRO A 170 7.87 2.57 -6.44
C PRO A 170 6.54 2.84 -7.13
N ALA A 171 5.51 2.00 -6.89
CA ALA A 171 4.17 2.23 -7.42
C ALA A 171 3.54 3.52 -6.86
N MET A 172 3.74 3.80 -5.56
CA MET A 172 3.31 5.05 -4.93
C MET A 172 4.00 6.26 -5.52
N LEU A 173 5.33 6.20 -5.70
CA LEU A 173 6.12 7.29 -6.30
C LEU A 173 5.70 7.56 -7.74
N ALA A 174 5.42 6.51 -8.52
CA ALA A 174 4.87 6.64 -9.87
C ALA A 174 3.52 7.37 -9.84
N GLY A 175 2.60 7.03 -8.90
CA GLY A 175 1.31 7.70 -8.75
C GLY A 175 1.46 9.20 -8.48
N VAL A 176 2.34 9.59 -7.55
CA VAL A 176 2.63 11.00 -7.26
C VAL A 176 3.21 11.71 -8.49
N PHE A 177 4.20 11.09 -9.13
CA PHE A 177 4.87 11.66 -10.29
C PHE A 177 3.89 11.92 -11.44
N PHE A 178 3.03 10.95 -11.76
CA PHE A 178 2.02 11.11 -12.81
C PHE A 178 1.02 12.23 -12.49
N ALA A 179 0.56 12.33 -11.23
CA ALA A 179 -0.33 13.40 -10.81
C ALA A 179 0.31 14.79 -10.93
N GLU A 180 1.58 14.92 -10.56
CA GLU A 180 2.33 16.18 -10.67
C GLU A 180 2.63 16.51 -12.14
N TYR A 181 2.98 15.54 -12.95
CA TYR A 181 3.26 15.72 -14.37
C TYR A 181 2.00 16.17 -15.11
N GLU A 182 0.87 15.56 -14.87
CA GLU A 182 -0.42 15.96 -15.47
C GLU A 182 -0.82 17.37 -15.06
N SER A 183 -0.54 17.80 -13.83
CA SER A 183 -0.84 19.15 -13.36
C SER A 183 0.03 20.24 -14.02
N VAL A 184 1.23 19.89 -14.47
CA VAL A 184 2.17 20.79 -15.16
C VAL A 184 1.93 20.82 -16.68
N TRP A 185 1.39 19.73 -17.23
CA TRP A 185 1.06 19.62 -18.64
C TRP A 185 -0.45 19.88 -18.82
N PRO A 186 -0.85 21.11 -19.17
CA PRO A 186 -2.27 21.36 -19.41
C PRO A 186 -2.70 20.48 -20.58
N VAL A 187 -3.57 19.52 -20.30
CA VAL A 187 -4.32 18.85 -21.35
C VAL A 187 -4.95 19.97 -22.19
N ARG A 188 -4.52 20.13 -23.42
CA ARG A 188 -5.16 21.05 -24.38
C ARG A 188 -6.63 20.71 -24.33
N GLN A 189 -7.40 21.59 -23.70
CA GLN A 189 -8.85 21.53 -23.75
C GLN A 189 -9.24 21.53 -25.22
N ARG A 190 -9.85 20.45 -25.66
CA ARG A 190 -10.57 20.38 -26.93
C ARG A 190 -11.93 21.04 -26.75
#